data_1c0b00885d83658994ad137137a88159
#
_entry.id   1c0b00885d83658994ad137137a88159
#
_cell.length_a   1.000
_cell.length_b   1.000
_cell.length_c   1.000
_cell.angle_alpha   90.00
_cell.angle_beta   90.00
_cell.angle_gamma   90.00
#
_symmetry.space_group_name_H-M   'P 1'
#
loop_
_entity.id
_entity.type
_entity.pdbx_description
1 polymer ?
#
loop_
_entity_poly.entity_id
_entity_poly.type
_entity_poly.pdbx_seq_one_letter_code
_entity_poly.pdbx_strand_id
1 'polypeptide(L)'
;LCAIGITHSLGIKLHDIAKALSTADGVKGRAEVVRTDTDYTVMIDYAHTPDALENVLNTVKEINKSGKTICVVGCGGNRDKGKRPMMAKIAVKMSDEVFFTADNPRDEEVKDIINDMLAGLSEDEQMNVTCIEDRKEAILEACNVAEKGDVVLIAGKGHETYQEIKGVKHHFDDKEIILK
;
A
#
# COMPACT_ATOMS: atom_id res chain seq x y z
N LEU A 1 11.02 -14.49 8.58
CA LEU A 1 11.86 -15.67 8.37
C LEU A 1 13.28 -15.48 8.91
N CYS A 2 13.98 -14.34 8.63
CA CYS A 2 15.36 -14.11 9.13
C CYS A 2 15.45 -14.20 10.65
N ALA A 3 14.54 -13.55 11.39
CA ALA A 3 14.52 -13.62 12.85
C ALA A 3 14.37 -15.06 13.36
N ILE A 4 13.49 -15.86 12.72
CA ILE A 4 13.31 -17.29 13.05
C ILE A 4 14.62 -18.05 12.81
N GLY A 5 15.25 -17.87 11.66
CA GLY A 5 16.50 -18.54 11.31
C GLY A 5 17.63 -18.20 12.29
N ILE A 6 17.81 -16.91 12.59
CA ILE A 6 18.84 -16.44 13.53
C ILE A 6 18.60 -17.01 14.94
N THR A 7 17.40 -16.86 15.48
CA THR A 7 17.10 -17.33 16.83
C THR A 7 17.17 -18.85 16.94
N HIS A 8 16.77 -19.58 15.89
CA HIS A 8 16.90 -21.03 15.85
C HIS A 8 18.37 -21.47 15.80
N SER A 9 19.24 -20.78 15.03
CA SER A 9 20.67 -21.07 14.99
C SER A 9 21.40 -20.79 16.32
N LEU A 10 20.81 -19.92 17.14
CA LEU A 10 21.27 -19.67 18.53
C LEU A 10 20.72 -20.70 19.55
N GLY A 11 20.05 -21.75 19.08
CA GLY A 11 19.58 -22.86 19.93
C GLY A 11 18.21 -22.63 20.56
N ILE A 12 17.46 -21.56 20.19
CA ILE A 12 16.10 -21.36 20.71
C ILE A 12 15.16 -22.33 19.96
N LYS A 13 14.27 -22.98 20.72
CA LYS A 13 13.32 -23.95 20.14
C LYS A 13 12.29 -23.25 19.28
N LEU A 14 11.92 -23.86 18.13
CA LEU A 14 10.91 -23.31 17.23
C LEU A 14 9.57 -22.99 17.89
N HIS A 15 9.15 -23.80 18.88
CA HIS A 15 7.93 -23.54 19.65
C HIS A 15 8.00 -22.20 20.41
N ASP A 16 9.13 -21.92 21.04
CA ASP A 16 9.30 -20.68 21.83
C ASP A 16 9.41 -19.47 20.91
N ILE A 17 10.03 -19.63 19.74
CA ILE A 17 10.08 -18.59 18.69
C ILE A 17 8.67 -18.32 18.18
N ALA A 18 7.88 -19.33 17.86
CA ALA A 18 6.51 -19.19 17.39
C ALA A 18 5.63 -18.48 18.43
N LYS A 19 5.77 -18.87 19.71
CA LYS A 19 5.05 -18.23 20.84
C LYS A 19 5.42 -16.75 20.98
N ALA A 20 6.70 -16.42 20.89
CA ALA A 20 7.15 -15.02 20.95
C ALA A 20 6.62 -14.20 19.77
N LEU A 21 6.64 -14.75 18.56
CA LEU A 21 6.13 -14.09 17.36
C LEU A 21 4.62 -13.91 17.36
N SER A 22 3.85 -14.80 18.00
CA SER A 22 2.39 -14.67 18.09
C SER A 22 1.93 -13.50 18.96
N THR A 23 2.81 -12.98 19.81
CA THR A 23 2.55 -11.84 20.70
C THR A 23 3.35 -10.61 20.32
N ALA A 24 4.20 -10.70 19.28
CA ALA A 24 5.01 -9.58 18.81
C ALA A 24 4.13 -8.58 18.06
N ASP A 25 4.30 -7.30 18.37
CA ASP A 25 3.71 -6.23 17.57
C ASP A 25 4.33 -6.21 16.17
N GLY A 26 3.51 -5.95 15.17
CA GLY A 26 3.95 -5.74 13.79
C GLY A 26 4.85 -4.50 13.66
N VAL A 27 5.58 -4.42 12.56
CA VAL A 27 6.38 -3.23 12.25
C VAL A 27 5.48 -2.17 11.61
N LYS A 28 5.46 -0.94 12.16
CA LYS A 28 4.67 0.17 11.62
C LYS A 28 4.96 0.35 10.12
N GLY A 29 3.89 0.38 9.31
CA GLY A 29 3.97 0.57 7.86
C GLY A 29 4.59 -0.60 7.08
N ARG A 30 4.58 -1.81 7.63
CA ARG A 30 5.02 -3.05 6.96
C ARG A 30 3.95 -4.11 7.13
N ALA A 31 3.11 -4.30 6.10
CA ALA A 31 1.90 -5.12 6.15
C ALA A 31 1.10 -4.86 7.46
N GLU A 32 1.05 -3.60 7.87
CA GLU A 32 0.41 -3.18 9.12
C GLU A 32 -1.10 -3.22 8.97
N VAL A 33 -1.76 -4.11 9.68
CA VAL A 33 -3.22 -4.15 9.74
C VAL A 33 -3.70 -3.07 10.71
N VAL A 34 -4.47 -2.12 10.20
CA VAL A 34 -5.10 -1.07 11.00
C VAL A 34 -6.39 -1.62 11.59
N ARG A 35 -6.52 -1.58 12.91
CA ARG A 35 -7.76 -1.99 13.59
C ARG A 35 -8.80 -0.88 13.45
N THR A 36 -9.87 -1.19 12.73
CA THR A 36 -11.04 -0.34 12.52
C THR A 36 -12.29 -1.07 13.01
N ASP A 37 -13.39 -0.34 13.19
CA ASP A 37 -14.71 -0.94 13.54
C ASP A 37 -15.50 -1.36 12.28
N THR A 38 -14.78 -1.60 11.15
CA THR A 38 -15.37 -1.98 9.87
C THR A 38 -15.35 -3.50 9.66
N ASP A 39 -16.22 -3.98 8.77
CA ASP A 39 -16.29 -5.40 8.37
C ASP A 39 -15.25 -5.78 7.28
N TYR A 40 -14.41 -4.86 6.85
CA TYR A 40 -13.29 -5.06 5.93
C TYR A 40 -11.94 -4.80 6.62
N THR A 41 -10.86 -5.24 6.01
CA THR A 41 -9.50 -5.07 6.55
C THR A 41 -8.79 -3.92 5.85
N VAL A 42 -8.14 -3.03 6.60
CA VAL A 42 -7.24 -2.01 6.05
C VAL A 42 -5.80 -2.37 6.38
N MET A 43 -4.94 -2.37 5.37
CA MET A 43 -3.51 -2.68 5.49
C MET A 43 -2.67 -1.53 4.94
N ILE A 44 -1.66 -1.12 5.69
CA ILE A 44 -0.68 -0.10 5.27
C ILE A 44 0.67 -0.77 5.03
N ASP A 45 1.31 -0.46 3.89
CA ASP A 45 2.65 -0.96 3.56
C ASP A 45 3.53 0.11 2.90
N TYR A 46 4.84 -0.01 3.11
CA TYR A 46 5.86 0.87 2.51
C TYR A 46 6.23 0.47 1.07
N ALA A 47 5.50 -0.41 0.43
CA ALA A 47 5.75 -0.89 -0.93
C ALA A 47 5.70 0.27 -1.94
N HIS A 48 6.87 0.72 -2.37
CA HIS A 48 7.06 1.84 -3.32
C HIS A 48 7.95 1.46 -4.51
N THR A 49 8.19 0.16 -4.70
CA THR A 49 8.88 -0.43 -5.86
C THR A 49 7.99 -1.52 -6.47
N PRO A 50 8.17 -1.87 -7.76
CA PRO A 50 7.41 -2.93 -8.40
C PRO A 50 7.44 -4.25 -7.60
N ASP A 51 8.62 -4.76 -7.27
CA ASP A 51 8.78 -6.01 -6.53
C ASP A 51 8.13 -5.96 -5.14
N ALA A 52 8.25 -4.83 -4.42
CA ALA A 52 7.63 -4.69 -3.11
C ALA A 52 6.10 -4.68 -3.21
N LEU A 53 5.55 -3.99 -4.22
CA LEU A 53 4.10 -3.94 -4.45
C LEU A 53 3.55 -5.32 -4.82
N GLU A 54 4.24 -6.05 -5.71
CA GLU A 54 3.87 -7.43 -6.05
C GLU A 54 3.89 -8.35 -4.83
N ASN A 55 4.92 -8.25 -3.99
CA ASN A 55 5.04 -9.07 -2.78
C ASN A 55 3.93 -8.81 -1.77
N VAL A 56 3.60 -7.53 -1.51
CA VAL A 56 2.52 -7.22 -0.55
C VAL A 56 1.15 -7.61 -1.11
N LEU A 57 0.89 -7.42 -2.40
CA LEU A 57 -0.35 -7.86 -3.04
C LEU A 57 -0.49 -9.40 -3.04
N ASN A 58 0.59 -10.14 -3.22
CA ASN A 58 0.60 -11.59 -3.03
C ASN A 58 0.22 -11.97 -1.58
N THR A 59 0.77 -11.25 -0.60
CA THR A 59 0.42 -11.46 0.82
C THR A 59 -1.07 -11.17 1.07
N VAL A 60 -1.59 -10.07 0.52
CA VAL A 60 -3.03 -9.76 0.59
C VAL A 60 -3.86 -10.89 0.01
N LYS A 61 -3.48 -11.41 -1.16
CA LYS A 61 -4.18 -12.52 -1.83
C LYS A 61 -4.15 -13.83 -1.03
N GLU A 62 -3.08 -14.06 -0.25
CA GLU A 62 -2.98 -15.24 0.63
C GLU A 62 -3.95 -15.16 1.81
N ILE A 63 -4.18 -13.97 2.38
CA ILE A 63 -5.06 -13.75 3.53
C ILE A 63 -6.51 -13.49 3.12
N ASN A 64 -6.73 -12.82 1.99
CA ASN A 64 -8.05 -12.52 1.45
C ASN A 64 -8.55 -13.70 0.59
N LYS A 65 -9.50 -14.45 1.10
CA LYS A 65 -10.03 -15.65 0.41
C LYS A 65 -11.35 -15.43 -0.32
N SER A 66 -12.07 -14.36 -0.04
CA SER A 66 -13.44 -14.19 -0.53
C SER A 66 -13.86 -12.77 -0.88
N GLY A 67 -13.15 -11.77 -0.39
CA GLY A 67 -13.43 -10.36 -0.67
C GLY A 67 -12.57 -9.82 -1.81
N LYS A 68 -12.87 -8.60 -2.24
CA LYS A 68 -12.06 -7.85 -3.21
C LYS A 68 -10.77 -7.35 -2.57
N THR A 69 -9.76 -7.15 -3.41
CA THR A 69 -8.55 -6.41 -3.08
C THR A 69 -8.65 -5.01 -3.71
N ILE A 70 -8.66 -3.98 -2.88
CA ILE A 70 -8.68 -2.57 -3.28
C ILE A 70 -7.30 -1.99 -3.00
N CYS A 71 -6.61 -1.46 -4.03
CA CYS A 71 -5.25 -0.96 -3.91
C CYS A 71 -5.18 0.55 -4.10
N VAL A 72 -4.72 1.27 -3.07
CA VAL A 72 -4.38 2.69 -3.14
C VAL A 72 -2.88 2.83 -3.28
N VAL A 73 -2.39 3.38 -4.39
CA VAL A 73 -0.96 3.47 -4.68
C VAL A 73 -0.61 4.75 -5.43
N GLY A 74 0.54 5.32 -5.09
CA GLY A 74 1.14 6.45 -5.79
C GLY A 74 2.62 6.24 -6.02
N CYS A 75 3.22 7.12 -6.81
CA CYS A 75 4.66 7.15 -7.04
C CYS A 75 5.26 8.48 -6.59
N GLY A 76 6.50 8.42 -6.09
CA GLY A 76 7.23 9.63 -5.69
C GLY A 76 7.71 10.43 -6.90
N GLY A 77 7.60 11.77 -6.80
CA GLY A 77 8.25 12.70 -7.71
C GLY A 77 9.75 12.76 -7.52
N ASN A 78 10.49 13.24 -8.52
CA ASN A 78 11.96 13.34 -8.56
C ASN A 78 12.64 11.99 -8.25
N ARG A 79 12.03 10.90 -8.72
CA ARG A 79 12.50 9.52 -8.59
C ARG A 79 12.45 8.84 -9.95
N ASP A 80 12.83 7.55 -9.97
CA ASP A 80 12.79 6.73 -11.18
C ASP A 80 11.37 6.71 -11.79
N LYS A 81 11.24 7.35 -12.96
CA LYS A 81 9.97 7.38 -13.72
C LYS A 81 9.66 6.04 -14.36
N GLY A 82 10.69 5.25 -14.70
CA GLY A 82 10.52 3.94 -15.34
C GLY A 82 9.73 2.95 -14.50
N LYS A 83 9.75 3.07 -13.17
CA LYS A 83 8.96 2.21 -12.29
C LYS A 83 7.45 2.52 -12.28
N ARG A 84 7.04 3.76 -12.68
CA ARG A 84 5.63 4.23 -12.60
C ARG A 84 4.69 3.33 -13.40
N PRO A 85 4.91 3.09 -14.70
CA PRO A 85 4.08 2.21 -15.49
C PRO A 85 4.14 0.74 -15.02
N MET A 86 5.27 0.30 -14.46
CA MET A 86 5.40 -1.05 -13.93
C MET A 86 4.55 -1.25 -12.67
N MET A 87 4.57 -0.29 -11.74
CA MET A 87 3.75 -0.32 -10.54
C MET A 87 2.26 -0.26 -10.87
N ALA A 88 1.86 0.56 -11.84
CA ALA A 88 0.49 0.63 -12.32
C ALA A 88 0.01 -0.75 -12.84
N LYS A 89 0.83 -1.39 -13.67
CA LYS A 89 0.51 -2.70 -14.24
C LYS A 89 0.35 -3.79 -13.19
N ILE A 90 1.21 -3.78 -12.17
CA ILE A 90 1.13 -4.72 -11.04
C ILE A 90 -0.14 -4.48 -10.23
N ALA A 91 -0.43 -3.22 -9.89
CA ALA A 91 -1.63 -2.86 -9.13
C ALA A 91 -2.90 -3.34 -9.84
N VAL A 92 -3.07 -3.01 -11.12
CA VAL A 92 -4.25 -3.39 -11.92
C VAL A 92 -4.36 -4.90 -12.12
N LYS A 93 -3.25 -5.59 -12.35
CA LYS A 93 -3.24 -7.05 -12.55
C LYS A 93 -3.62 -7.83 -11.29
N MET A 94 -3.34 -7.29 -10.11
CA MET A 94 -3.41 -8.02 -8.85
C MET A 94 -4.49 -7.54 -7.89
N SER A 95 -5.23 -6.50 -8.26
CA SER A 95 -6.30 -5.91 -7.46
C SER A 95 -7.60 -5.84 -8.27
N ASP A 96 -8.73 -5.86 -7.59
CA ASP A 96 -10.06 -5.76 -8.18
C ASP A 96 -10.44 -4.31 -8.44
N GLU A 97 -10.00 -3.40 -7.57
CA GLU A 97 -10.18 -1.95 -7.71
C GLU A 97 -8.85 -1.23 -7.39
N VAL A 98 -8.52 -0.20 -8.16
CA VAL A 98 -7.26 0.52 -8.04
C VAL A 98 -7.48 2.03 -8.00
N PHE A 99 -6.86 2.67 -7.01
CA PHE A 99 -6.82 4.12 -6.85
C PHE A 99 -5.40 4.62 -7.06
N PHE A 100 -5.17 5.44 -8.10
CA PHE A 100 -3.90 6.16 -8.26
C PHE A 100 -4.00 7.53 -7.63
N THR A 101 -2.98 7.87 -6.82
CA THR A 101 -2.97 9.10 -6.04
C THR A 101 -1.54 9.61 -5.79
N ALA A 102 -1.43 10.75 -5.09
CA ALA A 102 -0.13 11.25 -4.67
C ALA A 102 0.55 10.35 -3.64
N ASP A 103 1.86 10.24 -3.75
CA ASP A 103 2.77 9.83 -2.68
C ASP A 103 3.48 11.09 -2.13
N ASN A 104 4.76 11.29 -2.40
CA ASN A 104 5.51 12.53 -2.20
C ASN A 104 5.80 13.15 -3.57
N PRO A 105 4.98 14.07 -4.08
CA PRO A 105 5.14 14.62 -5.44
C PRO A 105 6.41 15.46 -5.61
N ARG A 106 6.97 15.99 -4.52
CA ARG A 106 8.13 16.87 -4.50
C ARG A 106 7.96 18.05 -5.47
N ASP A 107 8.81 18.13 -6.51
CA ASP A 107 8.75 19.23 -7.48
C ASP A 107 7.88 18.92 -8.70
N GLU A 108 7.37 17.69 -8.83
CA GLU A 108 6.50 17.30 -9.94
C GLU A 108 5.02 17.53 -9.60
N GLU A 109 4.20 17.77 -10.61
CA GLU A 109 2.75 17.82 -10.45
C GLU A 109 2.19 16.38 -10.31
N VAL A 110 1.24 16.20 -9.40
CA VAL A 110 0.65 14.86 -9.12
C VAL A 110 0.02 14.27 -10.37
N LYS A 111 -0.67 15.10 -11.15
CA LYS A 111 -1.29 14.71 -12.41
C LYS A 111 -0.31 14.10 -13.40
N ASP A 112 0.91 14.67 -13.50
CA ASP A 112 1.93 14.16 -14.42
C ASP A 112 2.45 12.80 -13.96
N ILE A 113 2.61 12.61 -12.65
CA ILE A 113 2.99 11.32 -12.06
C ILE A 113 1.93 10.25 -12.36
N ILE A 114 0.65 10.59 -12.18
CA ILE A 114 -0.47 9.69 -12.49
C ILE A 114 -0.52 9.37 -13.99
N ASN A 115 -0.28 10.35 -14.86
CA ASN A 115 -0.23 10.13 -16.31
C ASN A 115 0.90 9.17 -16.70
N ASP A 116 2.09 9.29 -16.07
CA ASP A 116 3.19 8.34 -16.28
C ASP A 116 2.83 6.90 -15.81
N MET A 117 2.02 6.77 -14.76
CA MET A 117 1.49 5.48 -14.33
C MET A 117 0.50 4.92 -15.35
N LEU A 118 -0.48 5.72 -15.79
CA LEU A 118 -1.49 5.33 -16.76
C LEU A 118 -0.91 4.95 -18.13
N ALA A 119 0.22 5.56 -18.52
CA ALA A 119 0.92 5.24 -19.77
C ALA A 119 1.40 3.77 -19.86
N GLY A 120 1.45 3.06 -18.72
CA GLY A 120 1.75 1.62 -18.68
C GLY A 120 0.56 0.71 -18.95
N LEU A 121 -0.65 1.24 -19.02
CA LEU A 121 -1.90 0.51 -19.09
C LEU A 121 -2.55 0.66 -20.48
N SER A 122 -3.23 -0.39 -20.93
CA SER A 122 -4.13 -0.30 -22.08
C SER A 122 -5.38 0.54 -21.75
N GLU A 123 -6.11 0.97 -22.77
CA GLU A 123 -7.36 1.73 -22.58
C GLU A 123 -8.37 0.96 -21.72
N ASP A 124 -8.51 -0.35 -21.92
CA ASP A 124 -9.40 -1.19 -21.13
C ASP A 124 -8.94 -1.30 -19.66
N GLU A 125 -7.63 -1.39 -19.42
CA GLU A 125 -7.08 -1.43 -18.06
C GLU A 125 -7.27 -0.10 -17.33
N GLN A 126 -7.19 1.04 -18.04
CA GLN A 126 -7.41 2.36 -17.46
C GLN A 126 -8.85 2.58 -17.00
N MET A 127 -9.84 1.92 -17.61
CA MET A 127 -11.24 1.99 -17.20
C MET A 127 -11.49 1.44 -15.79
N ASN A 128 -10.60 0.59 -15.28
CA ASN A 128 -10.68 -0.02 -13.95
C ASN A 128 -9.87 0.75 -12.89
N VAL A 129 -9.40 1.96 -13.24
CA VAL A 129 -8.58 2.79 -12.34
C VAL A 129 -9.30 4.08 -12.01
N THR A 130 -9.41 4.38 -10.73
CA THR A 130 -9.86 5.68 -10.24
C THR A 130 -8.64 6.55 -9.92
N CYS A 131 -8.56 7.74 -10.52
CA CYS A 131 -7.47 8.70 -10.30
C CYS A 131 -7.96 9.84 -9.41
N ILE A 132 -7.40 9.97 -8.21
CA ILE A 132 -7.71 11.04 -7.26
C ILE A 132 -6.38 11.64 -6.79
N GLU A 133 -6.11 12.90 -7.16
CA GLU A 133 -4.82 13.55 -6.85
C GLU A 133 -4.59 13.72 -5.35
N ASP A 134 -5.63 14.07 -4.58
CA ASP A 134 -5.55 14.15 -3.13
C ASP A 134 -5.54 12.76 -2.50
N ARG A 135 -4.43 12.42 -1.84
CA ARG A 135 -4.25 11.10 -1.24
C ARG A 135 -5.25 10.82 -0.11
N LYS A 136 -5.64 11.85 0.65
CA LYS A 136 -6.63 11.67 1.71
C LYS A 136 -7.99 11.31 1.11
N GLU A 137 -8.40 12.01 0.06
CA GLU A 137 -9.65 11.70 -0.64
C GLU A 137 -9.61 10.30 -1.26
N ALA A 138 -8.47 9.92 -1.86
CA ALA A 138 -8.31 8.59 -2.43
C ALA A 138 -8.43 7.47 -1.37
N ILE A 139 -7.83 7.65 -0.19
CA ILE A 139 -7.93 6.70 0.92
C ILE A 139 -9.37 6.59 1.41
N LEU A 140 -10.04 7.73 1.61
CA LEU A 140 -11.43 7.75 2.09
C LEU A 140 -12.38 7.12 1.07
N GLU A 141 -12.20 7.38 -0.23
CA GLU A 141 -13.01 6.77 -1.27
C GLU A 141 -12.77 5.26 -1.39
N ALA A 142 -11.53 4.81 -1.30
CA ALA A 142 -11.21 3.38 -1.28
C ALA A 142 -11.84 2.66 -0.07
N CYS A 143 -11.89 3.32 1.09
CA CYS A 143 -12.57 2.80 2.28
C CYS A 143 -14.11 2.84 2.14
N ASN A 144 -14.65 3.83 1.43
CA ASN A 144 -16.09 4.00 1.21
C ASN A 144 -16.68 2.93 0.27
N VAL A 145 -15.92 2.50 -0.74
CA VAL A 145 -16.36 1.45 -1.68
C VAL A 145 -16.13 0.04 -1.15
N ALA A 146 -15.35 -0.12 -0.08
CA ALA A 146 -15.03 -1.42 0.49
C ALA A 146 -16.24 -2.04 1.18
N GLU A 147 -16.46 -3.32 0.88
CA GLU A 147 -17.54 -4.12 1.45
C GLU A 147 -17.00 -5.15 2.46
N LYS A 148 -17.91 -5.82 3.12
CA LYS A 148 -17.58 -6.86 4.10
C LYS A 148 -16.68 -7.95 3.52
N GLY A 149 -15.53 -8.14 4.15
CA GLY A 149 -14.55 -9.16 3.79
C GLY A 149 -13.49 -8.67 2.79
N ASP A 150 -13.58 -7.43 2.30
CA ASP A 150 -12.58 -6.83 1.42
C ASP A 150 -11.28 -6.50 2.16
N VAL A 151 -10.23 -6.29 1.38
CA VAL A 151 -8.95 -5.77 1.88
C VAL A 151 -8.58 -4.51 1.12
N VAL A 152 -8.46 -3.39 1.83
CA VAL A 152 -7.94 -2.12 1.32
C VAL A 152 -6.45 -2.05 1.64
N LEU A 153 -5.61 -2.15 0.62
CA LEU A 153 -4.17 -1.96 0.73
C LEU A 153 -3.80 -0.52 0.40
N ILE A 154 -3.18 0.19 1.35
CA ILE A 154 -2.63 1.53 1.15
C ILE A 154 -1.11 1.40 1.07
N ALA A 155 -0.57 1.52 -0.15
CA ALA A 155 0.84 1.30 -0.45
C ALA A 155 1.60 2.62 -0.68
N GLY A 156 2.90 2.57 -0.40
CA GLY A 156 3.88 3.60 -0.71
C GLY A 156 4.50 4.26 0.51
N LYS A 157 3.71 4.90 1.36
CA LYS A 157 4.20 5.70 2.50
C LYS A 157 4.53 4.88 3.75
N GLY A 158 3.79 3.81 4.00
CA GLY A 158 4.01 2.97 5.17
C GLY A 158 4.01 3.76 6.48
N HIS A 159 5.17 3.89 7.11
CA HIS A 159 5.36 4.59 8.39
C HIS A 159 5.64 6.09 8.27
N GLU A 160 5.69 6.64 7.05
CA GLU A 160 5.92 8.07 6.85
C GLU A 160 4.74 8.89 7.38
N THR A 161 5.07 9.96 8.11
CA THR A 161 4.09 10.88 8.72
C THR A 161 4.06 12.24 8.04
N TYR A 162 4.51 12.31 6.80
CA TYR A 162 4.54 13.56 6.02
C TYR A 162 4.30 13.30 4.53
N GLN A 163 3.88 14.35 3.84
CA GLN A 163 3.90 14.46 2.38
C GLN A 163 4.81 15.62 1.99
N GLU A 164 5.78 15.37 1.11
CA GLU A 164 6.72 16.36 0.63
C GLU A 164 6.23 16.99 -0.68
N ILE A 165 5.94 18.30 -0.65
CA ILE A 165 5.47 19.09 -1.79
C ILE A 165 6.38 20.32 -1.93
N LYS A 166 7.04 20.47 -3.06
CA LYS A 166 7.94 21.62 -3.37
C LYS A 166 8.95 21.90 -2.27
N GLY A 167 9.57 20.83 -1.74
CA GLY A 167 10.58 20.90 -0.68
C GLY A 167 10.03 21.11 0.73
N VAL A 168 8.71 21.25 0.90
CA VAL A 168 8.07 21.42 2.21
C VAL A 168 7.42 20.09 2.63
N LYS A 169 7.69 19.67 3.87
CA LYS A 169 7.04 18.50 4.47
C LYS A 169 5.77 18.93 5.23
N HIS A 170 4.64 18.50 4.74
CA HIS A 170 3.35 18.68 5.40
C HIS A 170 3.03 17.43 6.21
N HIS A 171 2.43 17.58 7.39
CA HIS A 171 1.98 16.43 8.17
C HIS A 171 0.95 15.63 7.38
N PHE A 172 1.19 14.32 7.25
CA PHE A 172 0.33 13.39 6.54
C PHE A 172 0.63 11.96 7.00
N ASP A 173 -0.30 11.32 7.65
CA ASP A 173 -0.17 9.93 8.12
C ASP A 173 -1.40 9.15 7.64
N ASP A 174 -1.17 8.13 6.80
CA ASP A 174 -2.23 7.29 6.23
C ASP A 174 -3.11 6.69 7.35
N LYS A 175 -2.50 6.27 8.47
CA LYS A 175 -3.22 5.67 9.59
C LYS A 175 -4.14 6.65 10.30
N GLU A 176 -3.72 7.91 10.47
CA GLU A 176 -4.56 8.94 11.07
C GLU A 176 -5.79 9.27 10.23
N ILE A 177 -5.68 9.12 8.90
CA ILE A 177 -6.81 9.34 7.98
C ILE A 177 -7.85 8.24 8.13
N ILE A 178 -7.40 6.99 8.23
CA ILE A 178 -8.27 5.81 8.37
C ILE A 178 -9.03 5.81 9.70
N LEU A 179 -8.41 6.31 10.77
CA LEU A 179 -8.96 6.27 12.13
C LEU A 179 -9.87 7.46 12.47
N LYS A 180 -10.11 8.38 11.54
CA LYS A 180 -11.00 9.54 11.70
C LYS A 180 -12.38 9.28 11.15
#